data_edd53366f6a30106bc3bae124166be40
#
_entry.id   edd53366f6a30106bc3bae124166be40
#
_cell.length_a   1.000
_cell.length_b   1.000
_cell.length_c   1.000
_cell.angle_alpha   90.00
_cell.angle_beta   90.00
_cell.angle_gamma   90.00
#
_symmetry.space_group_name_H-M   'P 1'
#
loop_
_entity.id
_entity.type
_entity.pdbx_description
1 polymer ?
#
loop_
_entity_poly.entity_id
_entity_poly.type
_entity_poly.pdbx_seq_one_letter_code
_entity_poly.pdbx_strand_id
1 'polypeptide(L)'
;MLKKNKFNIKFTKLLLPITKRIESFFNFLDHLNKNKKKYLNSWQKSVDKKIFFSIISIIIIVISYFLLPAFYDQAKIKNQLKDQILQEYNFEVKLDKNFEYGLFPRPHFFIKDLEIKHDSKSISTSKYTKIYISSKNNFEFNKIEIKNLSFLETEFRINKSNINFFVNLLKTESAKRNLKFTRNKLFYFDENENMIFFSELSKLNYLYQENLLNKITAKIEIFNLPISLKANYDTIKKNFFIK
;
A
#
# COMPACT_ATOMS: atom_id res chain seq x y z
N MET A 1 -14.73 -41.14 0.80
CA MET A 1 -13.76 -41.00 1.90
C MET A 1 -12.78 -39.87 1.60
N LEU A 2 -12.63 -38.91 2.52
CA LEU A 2 -11.58 -37.89 2.61
C LEU A 2 -11.52 -36.74 1.57
N LYS A 3 -12.41 -35.74 1.75
CA LYS A 3 -12.22 -34.36 1.27
C LYS A 3 -12.22 -33.35 2.44
N LYS A 4 -11.40 -33.56 3.47
CA LYS A 4 -11.50 -32.80 4.73
C LYS A 4 -10.20 -32.12 5.19
N ASN A 5 -9.24 -31.71 4.34
CA ASN A 5 -7.99 -31.16 4.89
C ASN A 5 -7.36 -29.94 4.18
N LYS A 6 -7.96 -29.37 3.14
CA LYS A 6 -7.34 -28.19 2.50
C LYS A 6 -7.66 -26.85 3.19
N PHE A 7 -8.77 -26.78 3.90
CA PHE A 7 -9.19 -25.53 4.56
C PHE A 7 -8.39 -25.27 5.86
N ASN A 8 -8.11 -26.32 6.63
CA ASN A 8 -7.33 -26.22 7.87
C ASN A 8 -5.86 -25.81 7.65
N ILE A 9 -5.24 -26.23 6.54
CA ILE A 9 -3.83 -25.94 6.25
C ILE A 9 -3.62 -24.46 5.87
N LYS A 10 -4.58 -23.83 5.21
CA LYS A 10 -4.51 -22.39 4.90
C LYS A 10 -4.70 -21.53 6.13
N PHE A 11 -5.61 -21.90 7.01
CA PHE A 11 -5.89 -21.16 8.24
C PHE A 11 -4.74 -21.27 9.24
N THR A 12 -4.13 -22.43 9.40
CA THR A 12 -2.94 -22.63 10.23
C THR A 12 -1.71 -21.90 9.68
N LYS A 13 -1.50 -21.85 8.36
CA LYS A 13 -0.40 -21.08 7.76
C LYS A 13 -0.56 -19.56 7.92
N LEU A 14 -1.80 -19.07 7.99
CA LEU A 14 -2.10 -17.65 8.23
C LEU A 14 -1.92 -17.27 9.71
N LEU A 15 -2.22 -18.21 10.61
CA LEU A 15 -2.10 -18.01 12.06
C LEU A 15 -0.67 -18.22 12.59
N LEU A 16 0.14 -19.06 11.92
CA LEU A 16 1.50 -19.37 12.37
C LEU A 16 2.43 -18.15 12.56
N PRO A 17 2.46 -17.14 11.66
CA PRO A 17 3.26 -15.93 11.91
C PRO A 17 2.65 -15.05 13.01
N ILE A 18 1.33 -15.11 13.21
CA ILE A 18 0.65 -14.37 14.27
C ILE A 18 0.92 -15.04 15.62
N THR A 19 0.83 -16.36 15.71
CA THR A 19 1.13 -17.11 16.94
C THR A 19 2.59 -16.97 17.34
N LYS A 20 3.56 -17.05 16.41
CA LYS A 20 4.98 -16.81 16.71
C LYS A 20 5.26 -15.39 17.22
N ARG A 21 4.57 -14.38 16.68
CA ARG A 21 4.71 -13.00 17.18
C ARG A 21 4.02 -12.79 18.53
N ILE A 22 2.90 -13.47 18.76
CA ILE A 22 2.20 -13.48 20.04
C ILE A 22 3.07 -14.20 21.09
N GLU A 23 3.64 -15.35 20.77
CA GLU A 23 4.62 -16.04 21.65
C GLU A 23 5.85 -15.17 21.92
N SER A 24 6.41 -14.52 20.92
CA SER A 24 7.52 -13.58 21.11
C SER A 24 7.14 -12.40 22.00
N PHE A 25 5.92 -11.89 21.87
CA PHE A 25 5.39 -10.83 22.72
C PHE A 25 5.17 -11.33 24.17
N PHE A 26 4.62 -12.53 24.36
CA PHE A 26 4.48 -13.14 25.68
C PHE A 26 5.84 -13.48 26.32
N ASN A 27 6.80 -13.99 25.56
CA ASN A 27 8.17 -14.21 26.03
C ASN A 27 8.87 -12.90 26.39
N PHE A 28 8.63 -11.83 25.65
CA PHE A 28 9.09 -10.48 26.01
C PHE A 28 8.44 -9.97 27.29
N LEU A 29 7.13 -10.19 27.46
CA LEU A 29 6.40 -9.86 28.70
C LEU A 29 6.90 -10.71 29.88
N ASP A 30 7.20 -11.99 29.67
CA ASP A 30 7.77 -12.87 30.70
C ASP A 30 9.21 -12.47 31.09
N HIS A 31 10.00 -12.02 30.12
CA HIS A 31 11.34 -11.48 30.40
C HIS A 31 11.28 -10.15 31.19
N LEU A 32 10.31 -9.29 30.88
CA LEU A 32 10.02 -8.09 31.67
C LEU A 32 9.51 -8.44 33.07
N ASN A 33 8.81 -9.57 33.21
CA ASN A 33 8.19 -10.02 34.45
C ASN A 33 9.20 -10.64 35.44
N LYS A 34 10.28 -11.27 34.94
CA LYS A 34 11.35 -11.81 35.82
C LYS A 34 12.01 -10.75 36.70
N ASN A 35 12.07 -9.51 36.21
CA ASN A 35 12.67 -8.41 36.98
C ASN A 35 11.66 -7.58 37.79
N LYS A 36 10.35 -7.81 37.65
CA LYS A 36 9.29 -6.98 38.23
C LYS A 36 8.28 -7.72 39.11
N LYS A 37 8.58 -8.93 39.57
CA LYS A 37 7.68 -9.69 40.47
C LYS A 37 7.18 -8.90 41.70
N LYS A 38 7.91 -7.89 42.15
CA LYS A 38 7.53 -7.05 43.30
C LYS A 38 6.44 -6.00 42.95
N TYR A 39 6.36 -5.55 41.69
CA TYR A 39 5.40 -4.52 41.28
C TYR A 39 4.13 -5.10 40.64
N LEU A 40 4.23 -6.28 39.99
CA LEU A 40 3.07 -6.91 39.35
C LEU A 40 2.08 -7.51 40.35
N ASN A 41 2.55 -8.03 41.49
CA ASN A 41 1.68 -8.54 42.56
C ASN A 41 0.80 -7.43 43.17
N SER A 42 1.25 -6.18 43.13
CA SER A 42 0.46 -5.01 43.55
C SER A 42 -0.59 -4.65 42.49
N TRP A 43 -0.24 -4.73 41.17
CA TRP A 43 -1.14 -4.44 40.08
C TRP A 43 -2.23 -5.50 39.87
N GLN A 44 -1.88 -6.78 40.00
CA GLN A 44 -2.86 -7.88 39.91
C GLN A 44 -3.89 -7.88 41.03
N LYS A 45 -3.56 -7.30 42.19
CA LYS A 45 -4.51 -7.15 43.31
C LYS A 45 -5.44 -5.93 43.12
N SER A 46 -5.06 -4.92 42.34
CA SER A 46 -5.81 -3.67 42.23
C SER A 46 -6.69 -3.58 40.99
N VAL A 47 -6.42 -4.37 39.92
CA VAL A 47 -7.27 -4.36 38.73
C VAL A 47 -8.40 -5.37 38.91
N ASP A 48 -9.61 -4.89 39.05
CA ASP A 48 -10.80 -5.73 39.08
C ASP A 48 -10.82 -6.61 37.82
N LYS A 49 -10.97 -7.93 38.00
CA LYS A 49 -11.04 -8.91 36.89
C LYS A 49 -12.05 -8.46 35.81
N LYS A 50 -13.13 -7.78 36.21
CA LYS A 50 -14.13 -7.24 35.29
C LYS A 50 -13.56 -6.18 34.35
N ILE A 51 -12.70 -5.28 34.88
CA ILE A 51 -12.03 -4.24 34.08
C ILE A 51 -11.04 -4.88 33.10
N PHE A 52 -10.29 -5.87 33.53
CA PHE A 52 -9.35 -6.61 32.67
C PHE A 52 -10.07 -7.30 31.50
N PHE A 53 -11.17 -8.03 31.76
CA PHE A 53 -11.95 -8.68 30.71
C PHE A 53 -12.64 -7.66 29.79
N SER A 54 -13.09 -6.52 30.32
CA SER A 54 -13.66 -5.44 29.52
C SER A 54 -12.64 -4.87 28.53
N ILE A 55 -11.40 -4.61 28.96
CA ILE A 55 -10.33 -4.12 28.09
C ILE A 55 -10.01 -5.13 26.99
N ILE A 56 -9.88 -6.42 27.31
CA ILE A 56 -9.64 -7.48 26.33
C ILE A 56 -10.77 -7.54 25.30
N SER A 57 -12.03 -7.48 25.75
CA SER A 57 -13.18 -7.47 24.85
C SER A 57 -13.14 -6.30 23.88
N ILE A 58 -12.82 -5.10 24.35
CA ILE A 58 -12.69 -3.91 23.50
C ILE A 58 -11.57 -4.12 22.46
N ILE A 59 -10.41 -4.65 22.87
CA ILE A 59 -9.30 -4.94 21.96
C ILE A 59 -9.71 -5.93 20.88
N ILE A 60 -10.41 -7.01 21.25
CA ILE A 60 -10.90 -8.02 20.29
C ILE A 60 -11.87 -7.38 19.30
N ILE A 61 -12.82 -6.55 19.76
CA ILE A 61 -13.76 -5.85 18.90
C ILE A 61 -13.03 -4.93 17.90
N VAL A 62 -12.06 -4.16 18.38
CA VAL A 62 -11.25 -3.28 17.52
C VAL A 62 -10.48 -4.06 16.47
N ILE A 63 -9.81 -5.15 16.86
CA ILE A 63 -9.07 -6.00 15.93
C ILE A 63 -10.03 -6.63 14.91
N SER A 64 -11.17 -7.15 15.35
CA SER A 64 -12.19 -7.73 14.47
C SER A 64 -12.70 -6.72 13.45
N TYR A 65 -12.94 -5.47 13.87
CA TYR A 65 -13.32 -4.39 12.97
C TYR A 65 -12.30 -4.14 11.86
N PHE A 66 -11.02 -4.10 12.19
CA PHE A 66 -9.97 -3.90 11.19
C PHE A 66 -9.74 -5.14 10.30
N LEU A 67 -10.16 -6.33 10.73
CA LEU A 67 -10.06 -7.56 9.95
C LEU A 67 -11.24 -7.77 8.99
N LEU A 68 -12.33 -7.02 9.11
CA LEU A 68 -13.51 -7.17 8.25
C LEU A 68 -13.17 -7.21 6.75
N PRO A 69 -12.29 -6.34 6.19
CA PRO A 69 -11.98 -6.38 4.77
C PRO A 69 -11.31 -7.69 4.28
N ALA A 70 -10.75 -8.47 5.19
CA ALA A 70 -10.16 -9.78 4.85
C ALA A 70 -11.23 -10.82 4.43
N PHE A 71 -12.48 -10.61 4.83
CA PHE A 71 -13.61 -11.50 4.57
C PHE A 71 -14.50 -11.03 3.41
N TYR A 72 -14.17 -9.89 2.78
CA TYR A 72 -14.95 -9.36 1.66
C TYR A 72 -14.81 -10.24 0.42
N ASP A 73 -15.83 -10.18 -0.44
CA ASP A 73 -15.81 -10.85 -1.74
C ASP A 73 -14.67 -10.29 -2.61
N GLN A 74 -13.68 -11.13 -2.90
CA GLN A 74 -12.49 -10.74 -3.65
C GLN A 74 -12.81 -10.23 -5.05
N ALA A 75 -13.82 -10.79 -5.73
CA ALA A 75 -14.19 -10.34 -7.07
C ALA A 75 -14.78 -8.93 -7.05
N LYS A 76 -15.66 -8.64 -6.08
CA LYS A 76 -16.25 -7.31 -5.90
C LYS A 76 -15.17 -6.27 -5.54
N ILE A 77 -14.28 -6.63 -4.60
CA ILE A 77 -13.18 -5.74 -4.18
C ILE A 77 -12.24 -5.46 -5.35
N LYS A 78 -11.90 -6.48 -6.14
CA LYS A 78 -11.04 -6.33 -7.32
C LYS A 78 -11.62 -5.31 -8.31
N ASN A 79 -12.90 -5.39 -8.61
CA ASN A 79 -13.55 -4.45 -9.51
C ASN A 79 -13.58 -3.04 -8.92
N GLN A 80 -13.96 -2.88 -7.65
CA GLN A 80 -13.93 -1.57 -6.99
C GLN A 80 -12.52 -0.95 -6.96
N LEU A 81 -11.47 -1.76 -6.71
CA LEU A 81 -10.09 -1.26 -6.75
C LEU A 81 -9.72 -0.76 -8.14
N LYS A 82 -10.07 -1.50 -9.21
CA LYS A 82 -9.83 -1.08 -10.60
C LYS A 82 -10.54 0.24 -10.91
N ASP A 83 -11.84 0.32 -10.59
CA ASP A 83 -12.67 1.48 -10.88
C ASP A 83 -12.17 2.72 -10.11
N GLN A 84 -11.85 2.58 -8.83
CA GLN A 84 -11.31 3.69 -8.05
C GLN A 84 -9.91 4.11 -8.50
N ILE A 85 -9.04 3.17 -8.89
CA ILE A 85 -7.72 3.51 -9.42
C ILE A 85 -7.87 4.28 -10.73
N LEU A 86 -8.77 3.85 -11.61
CA LEU A 86 -9.04 4.58 -12.84
C LEU A 86 -9.57 5.99 -12.57
N GLN A 87 -10.53 6.14 -11.66
CA GLN A 87 -11.16 7.43 -11.35
C GLN A 87 -10.22 8.39 -10.59
N GLU A 88 -9.43 7.89 -9.65
CA GLU A 88 -8.61 8.72 -8.76
C GLU A 88 -7.20 8.98 -9.30
N TYR A 89 -6.70 8.12 -10.19
CA TYR A 89 -5.32 8.19 -10.70
C TYR A 89 -5.22 8.22 -12.22
N ASN A 90 -6.33 8.07 -12.93
CA ASN A 90 -6.44 8.11 -14.40
C ASN A 90 -5.51 7.11 -15.13
N PHE A 91 -5.36 5.91 -14.55
CA PHE A 91 -4.71 4.79 -15.22
C PHE A 91 -5.41 3.46 -14.93
N GLU A 92 -5.34 2.56 -15.88
CA GLU A 92 -5.88 1.23 -15.76
C GLU A 92 -4.88 0.29 -15.09
N VAL A 93 -5.38 -0.68 -14.30
CA VAL A 93 -4.56 -1.72 -13.70
C VAL A 93 -5.07 -3.11 -14.03
N LYS A 94 -4.14 -4.00 -14.36
CA LYS A 94 -4.44 -5.41 -14.51
C LYS A 94 -4.19 -6.13 -13.18
N LEU A 95 -5.27 -6.55 -12.53
CA LEU A 95 -5.28 -7.26 -11.25
C LEU A 95 -5.60 -8.74 -11.51
N ASP A 96 -4.67 -9.50 -12.10
CA ASP A 96 -4.95 -10.89 -12.50
C ASP A 96 -4.77 -11.89 -11.36
N LYS A 97 -3.89 -11.59 -10.42
CA LYS A 97 -3.56 -12.47 -9.31
C LYS A 97 -4.38 -12.15 -8.07
N ASN A 98 -4.49 -13.14 -7.19
CA ASN A 98 -5.07 -12.97 -5.87
C ASN A 98 -4.29 -11.91 -5.10
N PHE A 99 -4.99 -11.02 -4.45
CA PHE A 99 -4.41 -10.05 -3.54
C PHE A 99 -4.64 -10.49 -2.08
N GLU A 100 -3.71 -10.11 -1.23
CA GLU A 100 -3.72 -10.44 0.18
C GLU A 100 -4.07 -9.20 0.99
N TYR A 101 -4.91 -9.35 2.01
CA TYR A 101 -5.18 -8.27 2.95
C TYR A 101 -4.14 -8.25 4.06
N GLY A 102 -3.59 -7.07 4.35
CA GLY A 102 -2.65 -6.83 5.44
C GLY A 102 -3.12 -5.72 6.37
N LEU A 103 -2.96 -5.92 7.69
CA LEU A 103 -3.39 -4.96 8.70
C LEU A 103 -2.28 -3.96 9.06
N PHE A 104 -1.02 -4.40 9.08
CA PHE A 104 0.11 -3.58 9.53
C PHE A 104 0.99 -3.08 8.39
N PRO A 105 1.53 -1.84 8.50
CA PRO A 105 1.33 -0.82 9.55
C PRO A 105 -0.02 -0.08 9.46
N ARG A 106 -0.76 -0.25 8.38
CA ARG A 106 -2.11 0.28 8.11
C ARG A 106 -2.87 -0.72 7.26
N PRO A 107 -4.20 -0.76 7.30
CA PRO A 107 -5.01 -1.61 6.45
C PRO A 107 -4.67 -1.40 4.97
N HIS A 108 -4.32 -2.48 4.26
CA HIS A 108 -3.95 -2.42 2.86
C HIS A 108 -4.19 -3.76 2.17
N PHE A 109 -4.41 -3.70 0.86
CA PHE A 109 -4.28 -4.86 -0.01
C PHE A 109 -2.88 -4.90 -0.61
N PHE A 110 -2.30 -6.08 -0.63
CA PHE A 110 -0.99 -6.36 -1.19
C PHE A 110 -1.13 -7.15 -2.48
N ILE A 111 -0.53 -6.65 -3.55
CA ILE A 111 -0.62 -7.22 -4.89
C ILE A 111 0.79 -7.43 -5.42
N LYS A 112 1.04 -8.59 -6.01
CA LYS A 112 2.28 -8.90 -6.72
C LYS A 112 2.07 -8.74 -8.23
N ASP A 113 3.13 -8.30 -8.91
CA ASP A 113 3.19 -8.18 -10.37
C ASP A 113 1.98 -7.42 -10.96
N LEU A 114 1.75 -6.20 -10.44
CA LEU A 114 0.72 -5.30 -10.95
C LEU A 114 1.19 -4.67 -12.27
N GLU A 115 0.38 -4.79 -13.29
CA GLU A 115 0.58 -4.11 -14.57
C GLU A 115 -0.26 -2.84 -14.64
N ILE A 116 0.38 -1.71 -14.99
CA ILE A 116 -0.28 -0.42 -15.23
C ILE A 116 -0.38 -0.23 -16.74
N LYS A 117 -1.59 0.11 -17.22
CA LYS A 117 -1.90 0.31 -18.63
C LYS A 117 -2.40 1.72 -18.90
N HIS A 118 -2.09 2.19 -20.10
CA HIS A 118 -2.66 3.40 -20.67
C HIS A 118 -2.96 3.13 -22.15
N ASP A 119 -4.18 3.43 -22.58
CA ASP A 119 -4.66 3.11 -23.94
C ASP A 119 -4.42 1.64 -24.32
N SER A 120 -4.76 0.72 -23.41
CA SER A 120 -4.57 -0.74 -23.54
C SER A 120 -3.11 -1.22 -23.66
N LYS A 121 -2.12 -0.32 -23.65
CA LYS A 121 -0.70 -0.66 -23.68
C LYS A 121 -0.13 -0.70 -22.26
N SER A 122 0.73 -1.70 -22.00
CA SER A 122 1.48 -1.76 -20.75
C SER A 122 2.55 -0.68 -20.71
N ILE A 123 2.47 0.21 -19.75
CA ILE A 123 3.41 1.32 -19.56
C ILE A 123 4.31 1.14 -18.35
N SER A 124 3.89 0.29 -17.43
CA SER A 124 4.67 0.03 -16.21
C SER A 124 4.25 -1.29 -15.57
N THR A 125 5.22 -1.96 -14.93
CA THR A 125 4.99 -3.15 -14.11
C THR A 125 5.57 -2.94 -12.72
N SER A 126 4.83 -3.26 -11.69
CA SER A 126 5.28 -3.16 -10.31
C SER A 126 5.30 -4.54 -9.67
N LYS A 127 6.46 -4.95 -9.15
CA LYS A 127 6.60 -6.25 -8.51
C LYS A 127 5.78 -6.37 -7.24
N TYR A 128 5.69 -5.28 -6.47
CA TYR A 128 4.91 -5.22 -5.25
C TYR A 128 4.13 -3.92 -5.16
N THR A 129 2.84 -4.02 -4.94
CA THR A 129 1.96 -2.86 -4.76
C THR A 129 1.16 -2.99 -3.48
N LYS A 130 1.11 -1.92 -2.70
CA LYS A 130 0.24 -1.79 -1.53
C LYS A 130 -0.82 -0.73 -1.80
N ILE A 131 -2.08 -1.14 -1.73
CA ILE A 131 -3.24 -0.27 -1.82
C ILE A 131 -3.76 -0.02 -0.42
N TYR A 132 -3.45 1.13 0.16
CA TYR A 132 -3.92 1.49 1.49
C TYR A 132 -5.38 1.94 1.41
N ILE A 133 -6.19 1.39 2.30
CA ILE A 133 -7.62 1.66 2.35
C ILE A 133 -8.02 2.46 3.59
N SER A 134 -9.16 3.13 3.49
CA SER A 134 -9.83 3.78 4.61
C SER A 134 -10.54 2.74 5.46
N SER A 135 -10.38 2.82 6.77
CA SER A 135 -11.16 2.00 7.70
C SER A 135 -12.46 2.66 8.17
N LYS A 136 -12.81 3.83 7.62
CA LYS A 136 -13.99 4.56 8.08
C LYS A 136 -15.31 3.80 7.84
N ASN A 137 -15.38 3.06 6.74
CA ASN A 137 -16.61 2.43 6.25
C ASN A 137 -16.54 0.89 6.27
N ASN A 138 -15.71 0.30 7.15
CA ASN A 138 -15.55 -1.17 7.19
C ASN A 138 -16.86 -1.92 7.53
N PHE A 139 -17.87 -1.27 8.10
CA PHE A 139 -19.19 -1.88 8.30
C PHE A 139 -20.06 -1.93 7.03
N GLU A 140 -19.72 -1.14 6.00
CA GLU A 140 -20.34 -1.26 4.70
C GLU A 140 -19.66 -2.43 3.96
N PHE A 141 -20.20 -3.64 4.16
CA PHE A 141 -19.62 -4.85 3.59
C PHE A 141 -19.37 -4.72 2.08
N ASN A 142 -18.21 -5.16 1.65
CA ASN A 142 -17.75 -5.08 0.26
C ASN A 142 -17.63 -3.65 -0.29
N LYS A 143 -17.52 -2.63 0.54
CA LYS A 143 -17.23 -1.27 0.12
C LYS A 143 -15.88 -0.83 0.67
N ILE A 144 -15.01 -0.40 -0.21
CA ILE A 144 -13.68 0.08 0.15
C ILE A 144 -13.43 1.47 -0.44
N GLU A 145 -12.59 2.24 0.21
CA GLU A 145 -12.11 3.53 -0.26
C GLU A 145 -10.58 3.52 -0.26
N ILE A 146 -9.95 3.80 -1.40
CA ILE A 146 -8.50 3.91 -1.52
C ILE A 146 -8.04 5.23 -0.90
N LYS A 147 -7.02 5.17 -0.03
CA LYS A 147 -6.36 6.37 0.52
C LYS A 147 -5.11 6.75 -0.24
N ASN A 148 -4.25 5.78 -0.53
CA ASN A 148 -3.02 5.99 -1.27
C ASN A 148 -2.50 4.68 -1.85
N LEU A 149 -1.63 4.81 -2.86
CA LEU A 149 -0.93 3.71 -3.50
C LEU A 149 0.57 3.77 -3.18
N SER A 150 1.18 2.61 -2.96
CA SER A 150 2.62 2.49 -2.81
C SER A 150 3.13 1.34 -3.68
N PHE A 151 4.00 1.68 -4.60
CA PHE A 151 4.62 0.78 -5.54
C PHE A 151 6.07 0.53 -5.14
N LEU A 152 6.53 -0.70 -5.26
CA LEU A 152 7.89 -1.12 -4.95
C LEU A 152 8.45 -1.95 -6.11
N GLU A 153 9.68 -1.65 -6.51
CA GLU A 153 10.35 -2.30 -7.62
C GLU A 153 9.51 -2.20 -8.92
N THR A 154 9.22 -0.95 -9.31
CA THR A 154 8.44 -0.64 -10.50
C THR A 154 9.35 -0.35 -11.67
N GLU A 155 9.03 -0.93 -12.82
CA GLU A 155 9.70 -0.67 -14.09
C GLU A 155 8.79 0.20 -14.97
N PHE A 156 9.24 1.40 -15.28
CA PHE A 156 8.57 2.34 -16.18
C PHE A 156 9.13 2.20 -17.59
N ARG A 157 8.27 1.96 -18.56
CA ARG A 157 8.60 1.91 -19.98
C ARG A 157 8.10 3.19 -20.64
N ILE A 158 9.00 4.14 -20.83
CA ILE A 158 8.69 5.45 -21.41
C ILE A 158 9.14 5.48 -22.85
N ASN A 159 8.29 6.00 -23.74
CA ASN A 159 8.60 6.27 -25.14
C ASN A 159 7.86 7.54 -25.58
N LYS A 160 8.10 7.96 -26.81
CA LYS A 160 7.48 9.17 -27.39
C LYS A 160 5.94 9.14 -27.34
N SER A 161 5.32 7.96 -27.49
CA SER A 161 3.85 7.84 -27.52
C SER A 161 3.21 7.98 -26.14
N ASN A 162 3.90 7.57 -25.05
CA ASN A 162 3.34 7.57 -23.69
C ASN A 162 3.95 8.62 -22.76
N ILE A 163 4.97 9.38 -23.18
CA ILE A 163 5.62 10.38 -22.31
C ILE A 163 4.62 11.43 -21.80
N ASN A 164 3.64 11.81 -22.63
CA ASN A 164 2.61 12.76 -22.24
C ASN A 164 1.73 12.25 -21.11
N PHE A 165 1.48 10.95 -21.03
CA PHE A 165 0.77 10.35 -19.90
C PHE A 165 1.53 10.61 -18.58
N PHE A 166 2.84 10.34 -18.55
CA PHE A 166 3.66 10.56 -17.35
C PHE A 166 3.76 12.03 -16.99
N VAL A 167 3.90 12.92 -17.97
CA VAL A 167 3.90 14.37 -17.74
C VAL A 167 2.55 14.82 -17.17
N ASN A 168 1.44 14.35 -17.69
CA ASN A 168 0.11 14.69 -17.20
C ASN A 168 -0.17 14.11 -15.82
N LEU A 169 0.32 12.90 -15.54
CA LEU A 169 0.28 12.32 -14.19
C LEU A 169 1.01 13.21 -13.17
N LEU A 170 2.12 13.81 -13.56
CA LEU A 170 2.87 14.75 -12.73
C LEU A 170 2.20 16.12 -12.62
N LYS A 171 1.54 16.61 -13.66
CA LYS A 171 0.81 17.91 -13.68
C LYS A 171 -0.50 17.91 -12.90
N THR A 172 -1.03 16.73 -12.50
CA THR A 172 -1.94 16.57 -11.39
C THR A 172 -3.41 16.92 -11.48
N GLU A 173 -3.92 17.13 -12.63
CA GLU A 173 -5.38 17.04 -12.77
C GLU A 173 -5.84 15.56 -12.71
N SER A 174 -4.89 14.64 -12.83
CA SER A 174 -5.15 13.20 -12.97
C SER A 174 -5.12 12.43 -11.67
N ALA A 175 -4.25 12.77 -10.70
CA ALA A 175 -4.15 12.00 -9.47
C ALA A 175 -4.66 12.81 -8.26
N LYS A 176 -5.80 12.41 -7.73
CA LYS A 176 -6.45 13.05 -6.56
C LYS A 176 -6.03 12.43 -5.23
N ARG A 177 -5.01 11.59 -5.22
CA ARG A 177 -4.51 10.86 -4.03
C ARG A 177 -2.99 10.75 -4.08
N ASN A 178 -2.40 10.44 -2.94
CA ASN A 178 -0.96 10.30 -2.81
C ASN A 178 -0.44 9.04 -3.51
N LEU A 179 0.71 9.18 -4.20
CA LEU A 179 1.44 8.09 -4.83
C LEU A 179 2.85 8.00 -4.27
N LYS A 180 3.32 6.79 -4.06
CA LYS A 180 4.69 6.54 -3.63
C LYS A 180 5.29 5.42 -4.46
N PHE A 181 6.46 5.66 -5.02
CA PHE A 181 7.27 4.68 -5.72
C PHE A 181 8.64 4.55 -5.04
N THR A 182 9.12 3.32 -4.89
CA THR A 182 10.39 3.04 -4.20
C THR A 182 11.15 1.96 -4.95
N ARG A 183 12.47 2.14 -5.15
CA ARG A 183 13.36 1.21 -5.88
C ARG A 183 12.87 0.91 -7.29
N ASN A 184 12.71 1.93 -8.09
CA ASN A 184 12.14 1.79 -9.43
C ASN A 184 13.21 1.95 -10.48
N LYS A 185 12.89 1.49 -11.68
CA LYS A 185 13.71 1.62 -12.87
C LYS A 185 12.94 2.37 -13.95
N LEU A 186 13.60 3.25 -14.65
CA LEU A 186 13.03 4.02 -15.73
C LEU A 186 13.80 3.64 -17.01
N PHE A 187 13.09 3.15 -18.00
CA PHE A 187 13.61 2.79 -19.31
C PHE A 187 12.98 3.71 -20.35
N TYR A 188 13.80 4.36 -21.14
CA TYR A 188 13.35 5.15 -22.29
C TYR A 188 13.68 4.43 -23.59
N PHE A 189 12.67 4.25 -24.43
CA PHE A 189 12.73 3.52 -25.69
C PHE A 189 12.50 4.46 -26.88
N ASP A 190 13.17 4.18 -28.00
CA ASP A 190 12.91 4.81 -29.28
C ASP A 190 11.64 4.26 -29.95
N GLU A 191 11.37 4.73 -31.18
CA GLU A 191 10.24 4.28 -31.99
C GLU A 191 10.38 2.82 -32.46
N ASN A 192 11.61 2.28 -32.48
CA ASN A 192 11.94 0.90 -32.87
C ASN A 192 12.04 -0.05 -31.67
N GLU A 193 11.59 0.39 -30.47
CA GLU A 193 11.68 -0.35 -29.21
C GLU A 193 13.13 -0.62 -28.74
N ASN A 194 14.14 0.12 -29.23
CA ASN A 194 15.48 0.06 -28.67
C ASN A 194 15.56 0.91 -27.41
N MET A 195 16.20 0.36 -26.36
CA MET A 195 16.44 1.10 -25.14
C MET A 195 17.55 2.13 -25.36
N ILE A 196 17.20 3.42 -25.28
CA ILE A 196 18.13 4.54 -25.42
C ILE A 196 18.73 4.91 -24.07
N PHE A 197 17.93 4.89 -23.02
CA PHE A 197 18.32 5.42 -21.71
C PHE A 197 17.75 4.58 -20.57
N PHE A 198 18.57 4.40 -19.54
CA PHE A 198 18.19 3.74 -18.29
C PHE A 198 18.57 4.62 -17.10
N SER A 199 17.70 4.68 -16.11
CA SER A 199 17.95 5.40 -14.85
C SER A 199 17.31 4.67 -13.67
N GLU A 200 17.98 4.72 -12.53
CA GLU A 200 17.41 4.25 -11.27
C GLU A 200 16.66 5.40 -10.58
N LEU A 201 15.40 5.15 -10.31
CA LEU A 201 14.52 6.04 -9.57
C LEU A 201 14.34 5.48 -8.15
N SER A 202 15.25 5.81 -7.26
CA SER A 202 15.27 5.25 -5.90
C SER A 202 14.01 5.59 -5.11
N LYS A 203 13.44 6.79 -5.33
CA LYS A 203 12.22 7.25 -4.67
C LYS A 203 11.50 8.30 -5.50
N LEU A 204 10.19 8.15 -5.65
CA LEU A 204 9.28 9.17 -6.14
C LEU A 204 8.09 9.26 -5.20
N ASN A 205 7.82 10.43 -4.66
CA ASN A 205 6.60 10.69 -3.90
C ASN A 205 5.84 11.82 -4.59
N TYR A 206 4.58 11.56 -4.82
CA TYR A 206 3.60 12.54 -5.20
C TYR A 206 2.64 12.75 -4.02
N LEU A 207 2.57 13.99 -3.53
CA LEU A 207 1.71 14.40 -2.44
C LEU A 207 0.62 15.32 -3.01
N TYR A 208 -0.60 14.82 -3.04
CA TYR A 208 -1.78 15.59 -3.42
C TYR A 208 -2.25 16.44 -2.25
N GLN A 209 -2.52 17.71 -2.52
CA GLN A 209 -3.10 18.66 -1.57
C GLN A 209 -4.23 19.40 -2.28
N GLU A 210 -5.47 19.12 -1.90
CA GLU A 210 -6.64 19.80 -2.46
C GLU A 210 -6.54 21.32 -2.24
N ASN A 211 -6.74 22.10 -3.30
CA ASN A 211 -6.66 23.56 -3.32
C ASN A 211 -5.32 24.16 -2.86
N LEU A 212 -4.25 23.39 -2.91
CA LEU A 212 -2.90 23.78 -2.51
C LEU A 212 -1.86 23.39 -3.57
N LEU A 213 -0.58 23.49 -3.19
CA LEU A 213 0.54 23.06 -4.02
C LEU A 213 0.72 21.54 -3.96
N ASN A 214 0.48 20.83 -5.05
CA ASN A 214 0.88 19.45 -5.15
C ASN A 214 2.41 19.35 -5.18
N LYS A 215 2.96 18.39 -4.42
CA LYS A 215 4.41 18.25 -4.26
C LYS A 215 4.89 16.96 -4.86
N ILE A 216 5.92 17.06 -5.68
CA ILE A 216 6.66 15.92 -6.23
C ILE A 216 8.07 15.97 -5.68
N THR A 217 8.53 14.85 -5.14
CA THR A 217 9.92 14.68 -4.76
C THR A 217 10.45 13.40 -5.37
N ALA A 218 11.55 13.50 -6.12
CA ALA A 218 12.20 12.37 -6.74
C ALA A 218 13.68 12.32 -6.37
N LYS A 219 14.21 11.11 -6.23
CA LYS A 219 15.64 10.82 -6.17
C LYS A 219 15.97 9.87 -7.31
N ILE A 220 16.72 10.36 -8.25
CA ILE A 220 17.09 9.68 -9.50
C ILE A 220 18.60 9.53 -9.52
N GLU A 221 19.08 8.43 -10.04
CA GLU A 221 20.50 8.22 -10.31
C GLU A 221 20.73 8.14 -11.81
N ILE A 222 21.50 9.08 -12.36
CA ILE A 222 21.82 9.19 -13.78
C ILE A 222 23.35 9.12 -13.92
N PHE A 223 23.85 8.13 -14.65
CA PHE A 223 25.30 7.89 -14.80
C PHE A 223 26.06 7.86 -13.45
N ASN A 224 25.50 7.17 -12.45
CA ASN A 224 26.00 7.11 -11.07
C ASN A 224 26.04 8.45 -10.33
N LEU A 225 25.37 9.48 -10.85
CA LEU A 225 25.23 10.78 -10.19
C LEU A 225 23.86 10.87 -9.54
N PRO A 226 23.79 11.04 -8.20
CA PRO A 226 22.52 11.19 -7.51
C PRO A 226 21.93 12.58 -7.73
N ILE A 227 20.73 12.64 -8.27
CA ILE A 227 19.98 13.87 -8.51
C ILE A 227 18.74 13.87 -7.63
N SER A 228 18.52 14.97 -6.90
CA SER A 228 17.29 15.18 -6.16
C SER A 228 16.45 16.26 -6.84
N LEU A 229 15.24 15.91 -7.21
CA LEU A 229 14.29 16.80 -7.86
C LEU A 229 13.13 17.09 -6.91
N LYS A 230 12.81 18.36 -6.77
CA LYS A 230 11.60 18.83 -6.09
C LYS A 230 10.79 19.67 -7.05
N ALA A 231 9.55 19.30 -7.25
CA ALA A 231 8.64 20.08 -8.05
C ALA A 231 7.35 20.35 -7.26
N ASN A 232 6.82 21.54 -7.47
CA ASN A 232 5.53 21.93 -6.92
C ASN A 232 4.64 22.36 -8.07
N TYR A 233 3.40 21.93 -8.05
CA TYR A 233 2.39 22.37 -9.00
C TYR A 233 1.28 23.12 -8.27
N ASP A 234 1.09 24.38 -8.65
CA ASP A 234 0.00 25.22 -8.16
C ASP A 234 -1.27 24.89 -8.94
N THR A 235 -2.24 24.24 -8.32
CA THR A 235 -3.49 23.82 -8.95
C THR A 235 -4.38 25.02 -9.33
N ILE A 236 -4.23 26.16 -8.68
CA ILE A 236 -5.01 27.37 -8.92
C ILE A 236 -4.42 28.16 -10.10
N LYS A 237 -3.11 28.41 -10.03
CA LYS A 237 -2.38 29.20 -11.04
C LYS A 237 -1.93 28.37 -12.23
N LYS A 238 -2.07 27.04 -12.16
CA LYS A 238 -1.58 26.07 -13.17
C LYS A 238 -0.09 26.22 -13.51
N ASN A 239 0.71 26.67 -12.55
CA ASN A 239 2.14 26.89 -12.71
C ASN A 239 2.94 25.76 -12.08
N PHE A 240 4.03 25.38 -12.75
CA PHE A 240 4.94 24.33 -12.33
C PHE A 240 6.29 24.94 -11.93
N PHE A 241 6.72 24.66 -10.69
CA PHE A 241 7.99 25.13 -10.15
C PHE A 241 8.92 23.95 -9.89
N ILE A 242 10.10 23.94 -10.50
CA ILE A 242 11.13 22.90 -10.32
C ILE A 242 12.30 23.52 -9.54
N LYS A 243 12.83 22.77 -8.57
CA LYS A 243 14.05 23.04 -7.83
C LYS A 243 14.98 21.84 -7.86
#